data_a3f11e49ce4e9aefda5d3c09724d9643
#
_entry.id   a3f11e49ce4e9aefda5d3c09724d9643
#
_cell.length_a   1.000
_cell.length_b   1.000
_cell.length_c   1.000
_cell.angle_alpha   90.00
_cell.angle_beta   90.00
_cell.angle_gamma   90.00
#
_symmetry.space_group_name_H-M   'P 1'
#
loop_
_entity.id
_entity.type
_entity.pdbx_description
1 polymer ?
#
loop_
_entity_poly.entity_id
_entity_poly.type
_entity_poly.pdbx_seq_one_letter_code
_entity_poly.pdbx_strand_id
1 'polypeptide(L)'
;MILNEFIKETRKNQMISTLLKHYNVGSVKMKMKSMKDHAHFNVDTGSLELSNRYKNIKDSQIKEFLITIIHEIDHAMDAKKYGWRKFKEMYEFEMNLQVQAGKDQYDDNEFEIKAEKFGQKNWKKWHARFKKEGLI
;
A
#
# COMPACT_ATOMS: atom_id res chain seq x y z
N MET A 1 -6.88 -19.00 25.70
CA MET A 1 -7.89 -18.37 24.86
C MET A 1 -7.22 -17.48 23.83
N ILE A 2 -7.52 -17.67 22.57
CA ILE A 2 -6.81 -17.07 21.44
C ILE A 2 -7.51 -15.82 20.89
N LEU A 3 -8.09 -15.01 21.78
CA LEU A 3 -8.89 -13.85 21.39
C LEU A 3 -8.13 -12.76 20.63
N ASN A 4 -6.79 -12.77 20.71
CA ASN A 4 -5.96 -11.71 20.13
C ASN A 4 -5.15 -12.18 18.94
N GLU A 5 -5.53 -13.31 18.33
CA GLU A 5 -4.84 -13.84 17.15
C GLU A 5 -5.01 -12.95 15.93
N PHE A 6 -6.08 -12.14 15.90
CA PHE A 6 -6.39 -11.25 14.80
C PHE A 6 -6.44 -9.80 15.27
N ILE A 7 -5.97 -8.91 14.40
CA ILE A 7 -6.12 -7.47 14.60
C ILE A 7 -7.58 -7.11 14.31
N LYS A 8 -8.23 -6.43 15.26
CA LYS A 8 -9.60 -5.95 15.06
C LYS A 8 -9.65 -4.95 13.91
N GLU A 9 -10.77 -4.97 13.17
CA GLU A 9 -10.95 -4.10 12.01
C GLU A 9 -10.81 -2.62 12.39
N THR A 10 -11.31 -2.20 13.55
CA THR A 10 -11.17 -0.83 14.04
C THR A 10 -9.71 -0.41 14.17
N ARG A 11 -8.86 -1.30 14.69
CA ARG A 11 -7.42 -1.03 14.83
C ARG A 11 -6.73 -0.97 13.48
N LYS A 12 -7.08 -1.87 12.56
CA LYS A 12 -6.59 -1.86 11.19
C LYS A 12 -6.91 -0.54 10.50
N ASN A 13 -8.17 -0.11 10.58
CA ASN A 13 -8.61 1.12 9.96
C ASN A 13 -7.91 2.34 10.57
N GLN A 14 -7.65 2.30 11.87
CA GLN A 14 -6.92 3.37 12.56
C GLN A 14 -5.47 3.44 12.08
N MET A 15 -4.80 2.30 11.91
CA MET A 15 -3.45 2.25 11.35
C MET A 15 -3.40 2.83 9.94
N ILE A 16 -4.32 2.41 9.08
CA ILE A 16 -4.39 2.92 7.70
C ILE A 16 -4.63 4.42 7.68
N SER A 17 -5.60 4.90 8.46
CA SER A 17 -5.90 6.33 8.55
C SER A 17 -4.69 7.14 9.03
N THR A 18 -3.98 6.64 10.03
CA THR A 18 -2.77 7.28 10.55
C THR A 18 -1.70 7.39 9.47
N LEU A 19 -1.46 6.30 8.73
CA LEU A 19 -0.48 6.29 7.64
C LEU A 19 -0.86 7.25 6.53
N LEU A 20 -2.10 7.23 6.08
CA LEU A 20 -2.58 8.12 5.02
C LEU A 20 -2.42 9.60 5.40
N LYS A 21 -2.76 9.95 6.64
CA LYS A 21 -2.62 11.32 7.15
C LYS A 21 -1.16 11.73 7.26
N HIS A 22 -0.31 10.85 7.79
CA HIS A 22 1.11 11.14 7.97
C HIS A 22 1.78 11.48 6.64
N TYR A 23 1.46 10.72 5.59
CA TYR A 23 2.04 10.92 4.25
C TYR A 23 1.23 11.92 3.41
N ASN A 24 0.27 12.60 4.03
CA ASN A 24 -0.52 13.65 3.41
C ASN A 24 -1.33 13.20 2.19
N VAL A 25 -1.84 11.99 2.27
CA VAL A 25 -2.74 11.41 1.26
C VAL A 25 -4.06 10.97 1.89
N GLY A 26 -4.49 11.68 2.95
CA GLY A 26 -5.69 11.33 3.70
C GLY A 26 -7.00 11.41 2.92
N SER A 27 -7.00 12.08 1.76
CA SER A 27 -8.17 12.14 0.88
C SER A 27 -8.34 10.89 0.00
N VAL A 28 -7.32 10.04 -0.06
CA VAL A 28 -7.38 8.80 -0.84
C VAL A 28 -8.35 7.83 -0.15
N LYS A 29 -9.30 7.31 -0.91
CA LYS A 29 -10.24 6.31 -0.39
C LYS A 29 -9.62 4.93 -0.43
N MET A 30 -9.81 4.17 0.65
CA MET A 30 -9.35 2.80 0.74
C MET A 30 -10.56 1.86 0.59
N LYS A 31 -10.42 0.85 -0.26
CA LYS A 31 -11.47 -0.14 -0.49
C LYS A 31 -10.92 -1.55 -0.31
N MET A 32 -11.72 -2.43 0.30
CA MET A 32 -11.42 -3.84 0.35
C MET A 32 -11.95 -4.50 -0.92
N LYS A 33 -11.18 -5.40 -1.50
CA LYS A 33 -11.56 -6.04 -2.77
C LYS A 33 -10.99 -7.46 -2.86
N SER A 34 -11.72 -8.35 -3.51
CA SER A 34 -11.20 -9.66 -3.86
C SER A 34 -10.21 -9.51 -5.01
N MET A 35 -8.96 -9.92 -4.79
CA MET A 35 -7.90 -9.79 -5.79
C MET A 35 -6.76 -10.77 -5.50
N LYS A 36 -6.00 -11.11 -6.54
CA LYS A 36 -4.82 -11.97 -6.40
C LYS A 36 -3.67 -11.25 -5.71
N ASP A 37 -3.48 -9.98 -6.06
CA ASP A 37 -2.42 -9.17 -5.45
C ASP A 37 -2.77 -8.80 -4.02
N HIS A 38 -1.76 -8.38 -3.26
CA HIS A 38 -1.96 -7.94 -1.87
C HIS A 38 -2.72 -6.62 -1.80
N ALA A 39 -2.41 -5.71 -2.70
CA ALA A 39 -3.06 -4.41 -2.81
C ALA A 39 -2.76 -3.81 -4.18
N HIS A 40 -3.46 -2.72 -4.48
CA HIS A 40 -3.35 -2.06 -5.76
C HIS A 40 -3.79 -0.60 -5.60
N PHE A 41 -3.01 0.32 -6.18
CA PHE A 41 -3.47 1.69 -6.32
C PHE A 41 -4.15 1.82 -7.68
N ASN A 42 -5.48 2.06 -7.66
CA ASN A 42 -6.26 2.14 -8.89
C ASN A 42 -6.07 3.53 -9.51
N VAL A 43 -5.29 3.60 -10.59
CA VAL A 43 -4.96 4.86 -11.26
C VAL A 43 -6.15 5.47 -12.00
N ASP A 44 -7.20 4.70 -12.24
CA ASP A 44 -8.41 5.20 -12.90
C ASP A 44 -9.36 5.89 -11.92
N THR A 45 -9.39 5.45 -10.66
CA THR A 45 -10.29 5.98 -9.62
C THR A 45 -9.57 6.77 -8.54
N GLY A 46 -8.24 6.67 -8.46
CA GLY A 46 -7.47 7.28 -7.37
C GLY A 46 -7.70 6.62 -6.02
N SER A 47 -8.19 5.38 -6.00
CA SER A 47 -8.42 4.65 -4.76
C SER A 47 -7.33 3.64 -4.47
N LEU A 48 -7.05 3.43 -3.19
CA LEU A 48 -6.19 2.36 -2.72
C LEU A 48 -7.06 1.13 -2.48
N GLU A 49 -6.79 0.05 -3.20
CA GLU A 49 -7.53 -1.21 -3.09
C GLU A 49 -6.69 -2.23 -2.34
N LEU A 50 -7.27 -2.78 -1.27
CA LEU A 50 -6.61 -3.75 -0.40
C LEU A 50 -7.29 -5.10 -0.54
N SER A 51 -6.49 -6.16 -0.69
CA SER A 51 -7.01 -7.51 -0.79
C SER A 51 -7.81 -7.91 0.44
N ASN A 52 -8.90 -8.65 0.24
CA ASN A 52 -9.69 -9.23 1.31
C ASN A 52 -8.90 -10.19 2.21
N ARG A 53 -7.70 -10.62 1.79
CA ARG A 53 -6.81 -11.40 2.67
C ARG A 53 -6.43 -10.64 3.94
N TYR A 54 -6.54 -9.31 3.91
CA TYR A 54 -6.26 -8.45 5.06
C TYR A 54 -7.52 -8.06 5.83
N LYS A 55 -8.64 -8.70 5.54
CA LYS A 55 -9.88 -8.48 6.29
C LYS A 55 -9.70 -8.86 7.77
N ASN A 56 -9.01 -9.97 8.01
CA ASN A 56 -8.62 -10.43 9.35
C ASN A 56 -7.11 -10.63 9.35
N ILE A 57 -6.38 -9.73 10.01
CA ILE A 57 -4.92 -9.74 10.02
C ILE A 57 -4.42 -10.51 11.24
N LYS A 58 -3.61 -11.54 11.01
CA LYS A 58 -2.90 -12.27 12.07
C LYS A 58 -1.60 -11.53 12.41
N ASP A 59 -1.10 -11.73 13.62
CA ASP A 59 0.17 -11.15 14.06
C ASP A 59 1.31 -11.46 13.09
N SER A 60 1.33 -12.67 12.53
CA SER A 60 2.34 -13.09 11.55
C SER A 60 2.26 -12.34 10.21
N GLN A 61 1.16 -11.65 9.95
CA GLN A 61 0.93 -10.91 8.69
C GLN A 61 1.16 -9.41 8.83
N ILE A 62 1.45 -8.91 10.02
CA ILE A 62 1.57 -7.45 10.27
C ILE A 62 2.68 -6.83 9.42
N LYS A 63 3.84 -7.49 9.34
CA LYS A 63 4.96 -7.00 8.54
C LYS A 63 4.55 -6.83 7.07
N GLU A 64 3.99 -7.87 6.46
CA GLU A 64 3.60 -7.80 5.05
C GLU A 64 2.48 -6.78 4.82
N PHE A 65 1.54 -6.68 5.78
CA PHE A 65 0.46 -5.70 5.72
C PHE A 65 1.02 -4.27 5.70
N LEU A 66 1.95 -3.95 6.59
CA LEU A 66 2.55 -2.62 6.66
C LEU A 66 3.36 -2.30 5.42
N ILE A 67 4.18 -3.24 4.95
CA ILE A 67 4.94 -3.06 3.71
C ILE A 67 3.98 -2.79 2.55
N THR A 68 2.91 -3.58 2.45
CA THR A 68 1.92 -3.47 1.38
C THR A 68 1.23 -2.10 1.38
N ILE A 69 0.75 -1.66 2.54
CA ILE A 69 0.07 -0.37 2.65
C ILE A 69 1.02 0.79 2.33
N ILE A 70 2.24 0.76 2.87
CA ILE A 70 3.22 1.82 2.65
C ILE A 70 3.65 1.87 1.18
N HIS A 71 3.80 0.70 0.55
CA HIS A 71 4.06 0.59 -0.89
C HIS A 71 2.98 1.34 -1.69
N GLU A 72 1.71 1.06 -1.41
CA GLU A 72 0.61 1.70 -2.14
C GLU A 72 0.49 3.19 -1.82
N ILE A 73 0.85 3.61 -0.61
CA ILE A 73 0.90 5.02 -0.24
C ILE A 73 1.94 5.77 -1.09
N ASP A 74 3.05 5.13 -1.42
CA ASP A 74 4.05 5.75 -2.31
C ASP A 74 3.45 6.09 -3.67
N HIS A 75 2.66 5.17 -4.24
CA HIS A 75 1.93 5.46 -5.48
C HIS A 75 0.94 6.62 -5.30
N ALA A 76 0.23 6.65 -4.20
CA ALA A 76 -0.71 7.73 -3.90
C ALA A 76 -0.01 9.09 -3.78
N MET A 77 1.19 9.11 -3.19
CA MET A 77 2.01 10.32 -3.10
C MET A 77 2.44 10.81 -4.49
N ASP A 78 2.84 9.90 -5.35
CA ASP A 78 3.19 10.24 -6.74
C ASP A 78 1.96 10.76 -7.50
N ALA A 79 0.81 10.12 -7.32
CA ALA A 79 -0.43 10.56 -7.95
C ALA A 79 -0.83 11.95 -7.49
N LYS A 80 -0.62 12.26 -6.22
CA LYS A 80 -0.88 13.60 -5.68
C LYS A 80 0.09 14.63 -6.22
N LYS A 81 1.37 14.26 -6.34
CA LYS A 81 2.44 15.15 -6.81
C LYS A 81 2.24 15.56 -8.28
N TYR A 82 1.91 14.59 -9.13
CA TYR A 82 1.83 14.82 -10.59
C TYR A 82 0.39 15.05 -11.08
N GLY A 83 -0.61 14.79 -10.25
CA GLY A 83 -1.98 14.61 -10.67
C GLY A 83 -2.19 13.17 -11.10
N TRP A 84 -3.31 12.56 -10.71
CA TRP A 84 -3.50 11.12 -10.92
C TRP A 84 -3.59 10.72 -12.40
N ARG A 85 -4.12 11.62 -13.27
CA ARG A 85 -4.15 11.37 -14.70
C ARG A 85 -2.74 11.31 -15.29
N LYS A 86 -1.90 12.29 -14.95
CA LYS A 86 -0.52 12.34 -15.41
C LYS A 86 0.29 11.17 -14.84
N PHE A 87 0.07 10.82 -13.58
CA PHE A 87 0.72 9.66 -12.98
C PHE A 87 0.35 8.38 -13.72
N LYS A 88 -0.93 8.22 -14.09
CA LYS A 88 -1.37 7.08 -14.91
C LYS A 88 -0.61 7.01 -16.22
N GLU A 89 -0.49 8.12 -16.93
CA GLU A 89 0.26 8.18 -18.19
C GLU A 89 1.72 7.81 -18.01
N MET A 90 2.37 8.36 -16.99
CA MET A 90 3.76 8.06 -16.67
C MET A 90 3.96 6.59 -16.30
N TYR A 91 3.05 6.03 -15.51
CA TYR A 91 3.12 4.65 -15.10
C TYR A 91 2.95 3.69 -16.28
N GLU A 92 1.97 3.95 -17.15
CA GLU A 92 1.72 3.13 -18.34
C GLU A 92 2.90 3.23 -19.33
N PHE A 93 3.48 4.42 -19.48
CA PHE A 93 4.67 4.61 -20.32
C PHE A 93 5.82 3.75 -19.80
N GLU A 94 6.06 3.75 -18.48
CA GLU A 94 7.10 2.94 -17.86
C GLU A 94 6.84 1.44 -18.07
N MET A 95 5.59 0.99 -17.88
CA MET A 95 5.20 -0.40 -18.13
C MET A 95 5.57 -0.82 -19.56
N ASN A 96 5.23 0.02 -20.54
CA ASN A 96 5.49 -0.25 -21.96
C ASN A 96 6.99 -0.31 -22.25
N LEU A 97 7.79 0.58 -21.65
CA LEU A 97 9.24 0.55 -21.79
C LEU A 97 9.82 -0.78 -21.32
N GLN A 98 9.36 -1.30 -20.17
CA GLN A 98 9.86 -2.55 -19.64
C GLN A 98 9.46 -3.73 -20.52
N VAL A 99 8.22 -3.76 -21.01
CA VAL A 99 7.74 -4.79 -21.92
C VAL A 99 8.54 -4.80 -23.21
N GLN A 100 8.80 -3.64 -23.78
CA GLN A 100 9.59 -3.50 -25.02
C GLN A 100 11.04 -3.95 -24.83
N ALA A 101 11.58 -3.76 -23.63
CA ALA A 101 12.93 -4.22 -23.29
C ALA A 101 13.00 -5.70 -22.95
N GLY A 102 11.88 -6.42 -23.02
CA GLY A 102 11.83 -7.85 -22.66
C GLY A 102 11.83 -8.10 -21.17
N LYS A 103 11.49 -7.10 -20.36
CA LYS A 103 11.47 -7.16 -18.89
C LYS A 103 10.05 -7.22 -18.37
N ASP A 104 9.93 -7.47 -17.06
CA ASP A 104 8.62 -7.54 -16.41
C ASP A 104 8.02 -6.16 -16.21
N GLN A 105 6.73 -6.01 -16.54
CA GLN A 105 6.05 -4.71 -16.47
C GLN A 105 5.84 -4.21 -15.04
N TYR A 106 5.89 -5.10 -14.04
CA TYR A 106 5.76 -4.74 -12.61
C TYR A 106 7.10 -4.79 -11.90
N ASP A 107 7.78 -5.94 -11.94
CA ASP A 107 9.01 -6.15 -11.16
C ASP A 107 10.13 -5.23 -11.59
N ASP A 108 10.19 -4.89 -12.87
CA ASP A 108 11.21 -3.99 -13.43
C ASP A 108 10.72 -2.56 -13.62
N ASN A 109 9.49 -2.27 -13.25
CA ASN A 109 8.91 -0.93 -13.32
C ASN A 109 9.51 -0.04 -12.23
N GLU A 110 10.06 1.11 -12.61
CA GLU A 110 10.74 2.02 -11.68
C GLU A 110 9.81 2.54 -10.56
N PHE A 111 8.53 2.76 -10.86
CA PHE A 111 7.57 3.17 -9.83
C PHE A 111 7.33 2.07 -8.81
N GLU A 112 7.27 0.81 -9.27
CA GLU A 112 7.08 -0.33 -8.37
C GLU A 112 8.34 -0.60 -7.54
N ILE A 113 9.51 -0.48 -8.14
CA ILE A 113 10.79 -0.64 -7.42
C ILE A 113 10.91 0.42 -6.33
N LYS A 114 10.60 1.67 -6.65
CA LYS A 114 10.64 2.78 -5.70
C LYS A 114 9.65 2.56 -4.55
N ALA A 115 8.42 2.15 -4.88
CA ALA A 115 7.38 1.90 -3.89
C ALA A 115 7.76 0.75 -2.95
N GLU A 116 8.32 -0.33 -3.48
CA GLU A 116 8.76 -1.47 -2.68
C GLU A 116 9.89 -1.07 -1.72
N LYS A 117 10.86 -0.31 -2.20
CA LYS A 117 11.93 0.22 -1.34
C LYS A 117 11.38 1.09 -0.23
N PHE A 118 10.38 1.91 -0.52
CA PHE A 118 9.75 2.78 0.46
C PHE A 118 9.08 1.96 1.56
N GLY A 119 8.34 0.91 1.20
CA GLY A 119 7.71 -0.01 2.15
C GLY A 119 8.74 -0.72 3.01
N GLN A 120 9.78 -1.28 2.39
CA GLN A 120 10.84 -1.99 3.11
C GLN A 120 11.62 -1.08 4.07
N LYS A 121 11.80 0.17 3.70
CA LYS A 121 12.54 1.14 4.51
C LYS A 121 11.74 1.59 5.73
N ASN A 122 10.42 1.66 5.62
CA ASN A 122 9.59 2.38 6.61
C ASN A 122 8.73 1.48 7.51
N TRP A 123 8.53 0.21 7.19
CA TRP A 123 7.58 -0.62 7.94
C TRP A 123 7.96 -0.81 9.42
N LYS A 124 9.26 -0.92 9.72
CA LYS A 124 9.73 -1.18 11.10
C LYS A 124 9.37 -0.05 12.06
N LYS A 125 9.56 1.19 11.63
CA LYS A 125 9.24 2.33 12.49
C LYS A 125 7.75 2.41 12.78
N TRP A 126 6.92 2.08 11.80
CA TRP A 126 5.46 2.07 11.98
C TRP A 126 5.01 0.90 12.84
N HIS A 127 5.63 -0.26 12.67
CA HIS A 127 5.39 -1.41 13.54
C HIS A 127 5.66 -1.04 14.99
N ALA A 128 6.81 -0.44 15.27
CA ALA A 128 7.18 -0.04 16.61
C ALA A 128 6.20 0.99 17.19
N ARG A 129 5.82 1.98 16.39
CA ARG A 129 4.86 3.00 16.81
C ARG A 129 3.49 2.42 17.11
N PHE A 130 2.97 1.59 16.24
CA PHE A 130 1.64 0.99 16.42
C PHE A 130 1.61 0.03 17.60
N LYS A 131 2.71 -0.69 17.83
CA LYS A 131 2.84 -1.53 19.02
C LYS A 131 2.81 -0.68 20.30
N LYS A 132 3.54 0.41 20.32
CA LYS A 132 3.55 1.35 21.44
C LYS A 132 2.17 1.94 21.70
N GLU A 133 1.42 2.21 20.66
CA GLU A 133 0.07 2.77 20.74
C GLU A 133 -1.00 1.71 21.06
N GLY A 134 -0.62 0.44 21.17
CA GLY A 134 -1.55 -0.66 21.50
C GLY A 134 -2.42 -1.09 20.32
N LEU A 135 -2.06 -0.76 19.09
CA LEU A 135 -2.81 -1.16 17.90
C LEU A 135 -2.43 -2.55 17.40
N ILE A 136 -1.25 -3.02 17.79
CA ILE A 136 -0.77 -4.36 17.50
C ILE A 136 -0.07 -4.97 18.69
#